data_878ef72c6a94fa95ae6aafffb6c983e7
#
_entry.id   878ef72c6a94fa95ae6aafffb6c983e7
#
_cell.length_a   1.000
_cell.length_b   1.000
_cell.length_c   1.000
_cell.angle_alpha   90.00
_cell.angle_beta   90.00
_cell.angle_gamma   90.00
#
_symmetry.space_group_name_H-M   'P 1'
#
loop_
_entity.id
_entity.type
_entity.pdbx_description
1 polymer ?
#
loop_
_entity_poly.entity_id
_entity_poly.type
_entity_poly.pdbx_seq_one_letter_code
_entity_poly.pdbx_strand_id
1 'polypeptide(L)' 'MAARPFPEGFLWGTSSAAHQVEGDNRNNDWWEWEQKPGHIAGGDTSAIACDHYNRYREDFAMLRDLNQNVHRLSIE' A
#
# COMPACT_ATOMS: atom_id res chain seq x y z
N MET A 1 -20.11 21.84 -21.34
CA MET A 1 -19.49 20.56 -21.70
C MET A 1 -20.23 19.43 -20.99
N ALA A 2 -20.65 18.44 -21.74
CA ALA A 2 -21.36 17.32 -21.13
C ALA A 2 -20.40 16.38 -20.39
N ALA A 3 -20.77 15.95 -19.20
CA ALA A 3 -20.04 14.94 -18.48
C ALA A 3 -20.20 13.58 -19.18
N ARG A 4 -19.14 12.78 -19.17
CA ARG A 4 -19.17 11.43 -19.71
C ARG A 4 -19.05 10.45 -18.53
N PRO A 5 -20.12 9.77 -18.15
CA PRO A 5 -20.04 8.81 -17.07
C PRO A 5 -19.21 7.58 -17.49
N PHE A 6 -18.56 6.97 -16.53
CA PHE A 6 -17.93 5.67 -16.75
C PHE A 6 -18.99 4.58 -16.82
N PRO A 7 -18.70 3.46 -17.48
CA PRO A 7 -19.64 2.34 -17.55
C PRO A 7 -20.04 1.84 -16.17
N GLU A 8 -21.25 1.31 -16.05
CA GLU A 8 -21.64 0.60 -14.83
C GLU A 8 -20.68 -0.55 -14.56
N GLY A 9 -20.39 -0.80 -13.29
CA GLY A 9 -19.46 -1.84 -12.89
C GLY A 9 -17.98 -1.45 -13.05
N PHE A 10 -17.71 -0.22 -13.48
CA PHE A 10 -16.32 0.25 -13.56
C PHE A 10 -15.67 0.23 -12.17
N LEU A 11 -14.46 -0.31 -12.09
CA LEU A 11 -13.75 -0.45 -10.83
C LEU A 11 -12.90 0.77 -10.54
N TRP A 12 -13.18 1.41 -9.43
CA TRP A 12 -12.41 2.55 -8.92
C TRP A 12 -11.64 2.12 -7.69
N GLY A 13 -10.33 2.20 -7.73
CA GLY A 13 -9.59 1.72 -6.60
C GLY A 13 -8.13 2.10 -6.60
N THR A 14 -7.43 1.47 -5.68
CA THR A 14 -6.01 1.66 -5.44
C THR A 14 -5.32 0.32 -5.34
N SER A 15 -4.01 0.36 -5.31
CA SER A 15 -3.20 -0.82 -5.04
C SER A 15 -2.11 -0.50 -4.04
N SER A 16 -1.68 -1.52 -3.31
CA SER A 16 -0.56 -1.43 -2.40
C SER A 16 0.32 -2.66 -2.55
N ALA A 17 1.50 -2.59 -1.96
CA ALA A 17 2.44 -3.71 -1.95
C ALA A 17 2.88 -4.00 -0.51
N ALA A 18 3.07 -5.28 -0.21
CA ALA A 18 3.30 -5.75 1.14
C ALA A 18 4.41 -5.02 1.89
N HIS A 19 5.61 -5.01 1.33
CA HIS A 19 6.77 -4.41 1.99
C HIS A 19 6.61 -2.92 2.24
N GLN A 20 5.90 -2.23 1.37
CA GLN A 20 5.74 -0.78 1.44
C GLN A 20 4.75 -0.34 2.52
N VAL A 21 3.82 -1.20 2.92
CA VAL A 21 2.72 -0.78 3.79
C VAL A 21 2.55 -1.61 5.06
N GLU A 22 2.87 -2.91 5.04
CA GLU A 22 2.55 -3.79 6.16
C GLU A 22 3.28 -3.42 7.45
N GLY A 23 4.55 -3.14 7.34
CA GLY A 23 5.39 -2.86 8.50
C GLY A 23 6.02 -4.11 9.09
N ASP A 24 7.22 -3.95 9.62
CA ASP A 24 7.99 -4.99 10.30
C ASP A 24 8.24 -6.26 9.46
N ASN A 25 8.30 -6.11 8.15
CA ASN A 25 8.59 -7.20 7.21
C ASN A 25 10.10 -7.42 7.13
N ARG A 26 10.64 -8.19 8.07
CA ARG A 26 12.09 -8.36 8.26
C ARG A 26 12.63 -9.66 7.66
N ASN A 27 11.81 -10.45 6.99
CA ASN A 27 12.19 -11.74 6.45
C ASN A 27 12.14 -11.80 4.92
N ASN A 28 12.36 -10.66 4.26
CA ASN A 28 12.34 -10.61 2.81
C ASN A 28 13.59 -9.94 2.25
N ASP A 29 13.77 -10.07 0.94
CA ASP A 29 14.94 -9.55 0.24
C ASP A 29 15.05 -8.04 0.33
N TRP A 30 13.92 -7.33 0.25
CA TRP A 30 13.89 -5.88 0.30
C TRP A 30 14.37 -5.35 1.65
N TRP A 31 13.96 -5.99 2.75
CA TRP A 31 14.45 -5.61 4.07
C TRP A 31 15.95 -5.72 4.15
N GLU A 32 16.50 -6.87 3.71
CA GLU A 32 17.94 -7.10 3.73
C GLU A 32 18.67 -6.10 2.85
N TRP A 33 18.15 -5.84 1.66
CA TRP A 33 18.75 -4.92 0.70
C TRP A 33 18.77 -3.48 1.23
N GLU A 34 17.70 -3.03 1.86
CA GLU A 34 17.61 -1.66 2.36
C GLU A 34 18.50 -1.37 3.56
N GLN A 35 18.97 -2.41 4.28
CA GLN A 35 19.91 -2.24 5.39
C GLN A 35 21.32 -1.88 4.91
N LYS A 36 21.62 -2.07 3.64
CA LYS A 36 22.97 -1.84 3.12
C LYS A 36 23.22 -0.35 2.87
N PRO A 37 24.41 0.18 3.28
CA PRO A 37 24.70 1.59 3.07
C PRO A 37 24.61 2.00 1.61
N GLY A 38 24.01 3.16 1.35
CA GLY A 38 23.91 3.75 0.03
C GLY A 38 22.83 3.20 -0.88
N HIS A 39 22.09 2.17 -0.45
CA HIS A 39 21.01 1.60 -1.27
C HIS A 39 19.74 2.44 -1.23
N ILE A 40 19.48 3.12 -0.13
CA ILE A 40 18.29 3.95 0.03
C ILE A 40 18.71 5.40 0.21
N ALA A 41 18.14 6.30 -0.54
CA ALA A 41 18.39 7.72 -0.40
C ALA A 41 18.03 8.19 1.00
N GLY A 42 18.97 8.89 1.67
CA GLY A 42 18.77 9.34 3.04
C GLY A 42 18.88 8.27 4.09
N GLY A 43 19.11 7.02 3.72
CA GLY A 43 19.26 5.92 4.67
C GLY A 43 17.98 5.47 5.36
N ASP A 44 16.84 5.85 4.87
CA ASP A 44 15.55 5.46 5.44
C ASP A 44 15.30 3.96 5.25
N THR A 45 14.52 3.38 6.14
CA THR A 45 14.12 1.97 6.04
C THR A 45 12.60 1.86 6.10
N SER A 46 12.07 0.70 5.68
CA SER A 46 10.64 0.45 5.75
C SER A 46 10.14 0.30 7.19
N ALA A 47 10.95 -0.26 8.08
CA ALA A 47 10.64 -0.43 9.50
C ALA A 47 9.15 -0.71 9.75
N ILE A 48 8.45 0.24 10.38
CA ILE A 48 7.02 0.13 10.65
C ILE A 48 6.17 0.45 9.41
N ALA A 49 6.75 1.10 8.39
CA ALA A 49 6.06 1.54 7.19
C ALA A 49 4.74 2.24 7.53
N CYS A 50 3.61 1.80 6.96
CA CYS A 50 2.29 2.34 7.29
C CYS A 50 1.59 1.55 8.40
N ASP A 51 2.26 0.55 8.95
CA ASP A 51 1.69 -0.36 9.95
C ASP A 51 0.37 -1.00 9.51
N HIS A 52 0.25 -1.27 8.22
CA HIS A 52 -0.98 -1.81 7.62
C HIS A 52 -1.34 -3.17 8.19
N TYR A 53 -0.35 -3.98 8.55
CA TYR A 53 -0.60 -5.29 9.14
C TYR A 53 -1.50 -5.19 10.36
N ASN A 54 -1.33 -4.16 11.18
CA ASN A 54 -2.15 -3.93 12.37
C ASN A 54 -3.35 -3.01 12.11
N ARG A 55 -3.26 -2.15 11.09
CA ARG A 55 -4.25 -1.09 10.83
C ARG A 55 -5.11 -1.34 9.61
N TYR A 56 -5.08 -2.54 9.04
CA TYR A 56 -5.79 -2.82 7.79
C TYR A 56 -7.28 -2.48 7.85
N ARG A 57 -7.92 -2.64 9.01
CA ARG A 57 -9.34 -2.31 9.16
C ARG A 57 -9.60 -0.82 8.99
N GLU A 58 -8.76 0.02 9.59
CA GLU A 58 -8.84 1.47 9.45
C GLU A 58 -8.55 1.88 8.01
N ASP A 59 -7.54 1.28 7.42
CA ASP A 59 -7.13 1.60 6.05
C ASP A 59 -8.23 1.24 5.05
N PHE A 60 -8.85 0.08 5.19
CA PHE A 60 -9.96 -0.32 4.31
C PHE A 60 -11.21 0.52 4.55
N ALA A 61 -11.48 0.92 5.78
CA ALA A 61 -12.58 1.83 6.07
C ALA A 61 -12.38 3.19 5.37
N MET A 62 -11.16 3.68 5.35
CA MET A 62 -10.81 4.90 4.65
C MET A 62 -11.06 4.78 3.13
N LEU A 63 -10.69 3.65 2.53
CA LEU A 63 -10.95 3.39 1.11
C LEU A 63 -12.45 3.39 0.81
N ARG A 64 -13.25 2.77 1.66
CA ARG A 64 -14.71 2.77 1.54
C ARG A 64 -15.27 4.19 1.62
N ASP A 65 -14.76 5.00 2.54
CA ASP A 65 -15.21 6.38 2.70
C ASP A 65 -14.86 7.25 1.50
N LEU A 66 -13.82 6.87 0.75
CA LEU A 66 -13.44 7.51 -0.51
C LEU A 66 -14.20 6.94 -1.72
N ASN A 67 -15.24 6.16 -1.49
CA ASN A 67 -16.07 5.54 -2.53
C ASN A 67 -15.29 4.59 -3.47
N GLN A 68 -14.23 3.99 -2.98
CA GLN A 68 -13.53 2.96 -3.74
C GLN A 68 -14.26 1.63 -3.63
N ASN A 69 -14.29 0.89 -4.72
CA ASN A 69 -14.98 -0.40 -4.78
C ASN A 69 -14.05 -1.57 -5.12
N VAL A 70 -12.76 -1.30 -5.19
CA VAL A 70 -11.74 -2.34 -5.41
C VAL A 70 -10.43 -1.91 -4.77
N HIS A 71 -9.72 -2.86 -4.23
CA HIS A 71 -8.34 -2.66 -3.75
C HIS A 71 -7.51 -3.89 -4.06
N ARG A 72 -6.40 -3.69 -4.77
CA ARG A 72 -5.44 -4.74 -5.04
C ARG A 72 -4.33 -4.66 -4.00
N LEU A 73 -3.95 -5.82 -3.47
CA LEU A 73 -2.84 -5.89 -2.52
C LEU A 73 -1.99 -7.13 -2.77
N SER A 74 -0.78 -7.07 -2.26
CA SER A 74 0.05 -8.26 -2.10
C SER A 74 0.31 -8.47 -0.61
N ILE A 75 0.62 -9.70 -0.25
CA ILE A 75 0.89 -10.10 1.13
C ILE A 75 2.28 -10.74 1.16
N GLU A 76 3.09 -10.34 2.13
CA GLU A 76 4.41 -10.94 2.31
C GLU A 76 4.32 -12.34 2.92
#